data_d932846025e63985c13f2ab924b74012
#
_entry.id   d932846025e63985c13f2ab924b74012
#
_cell.length_a   1.000
_cell.length_b   1.000
_cell.length_c   1.000
_cell.angle_alpha   90.00
_cell.angle_beta   90.00
_cell.angle_gamma   90.00
#
_symmetry.space_group_name_H-M   'P 1'
#
loop_
_entity.id
_entity.type
_entity.pdbx_description
1 polymer ?
#
loop_
_entity_poly.entity_id
_entity_poly.type
_entity_poly.pdbx_seq_one_letter_code
_entity_poly.pdbx_strand_id
1 'polypeptide(L)' 'MSTPITRRAWLATAVQAEPAPVTTRRAAELLAVSPWPSSGRNTARKDLRALAARGVLAAVDAAGRRAYTTTVPERSAA' A
#
# COMPACT_ATOMS: atom_id res chain seq x y z
N MET A 1 6.60 25.50 -0.94
CA MET A 1 5.27 25.05 -1.28
C MET A 1 5.24 23.55 -1.49
N SER A 2 4.37 22.87 -0.84
CA SER A 2 4.35 21.42 -0.96
C SER A 2 3.28 20.96 -1.94
N THR A 3 3.59 19.91 -2.65
CA THR A 3 2.65 19.26 -3.56
C THR A 3 1.66 18.44 -2.74
N PRO A 4 0.37 18.52 -3.04
CA PRO A 4 -0.59 17.66 -2.33
C PRO A 4 -0.25 16.18 -2.53
N ILE A 5 -0.30 15.43 -1.46
CA ILE A 5 -0.08 14.00 -1.55
C ILE A 5 -1.33 13.34 -2.11
N THR A 6 -1.15 12.39 -3.01
CA THR A 6 -2.26 11.62 -3.53
C THR A 6 -2.61 10.48 -2.58
N ARG A 7 -3.84 9.96 -2.71
CA ARG A 7 -4.25 8.82 -1.90
C ARG A 7 -3.31 7.63 -2.11
N ARG A 8 -2.91 7.36 -3.34
CA ARG A 8 -2.01 6.24 -3.63
C ARG A 8 -0.65 6.44 -3.00
N ALA A 9 -0.10 7.64 -3.09
CA ALA A 9 1.19 7.92 -2.48
C ALA A 9 1.12 7.78 -0.96
N TRP A 10 0.03 8.25 -0.37
CA TRP A 10 -0.18 8.10 1.07
C TRP A 10 -0.24 6.63 1.46
N LEU A 11 -1.00 5.84 0.68
CA LEU A 11 -1.13 4.42 0.96
C LEU A 11 0.21 3.69 0.82
N ALA A 12 0.98 4.04 -0.20
CA ALA A 12 2.30 3.44 -0.38
C ALA A 12 3.17 3.67 0.84
N THR A 13 3.17 4.89 1.36
CA THR A 13 3.94 5.21 2.57
C THR A 13 3.43 4.42 3.77
N ALA A 14 2.11 4.31 3.90
CA ALA A 14 1.53 3.57 5.01
C ALA A 14 1.89 2.09 4.96
N VAL A 15 1.86 1.50 3.76
CA VAL A 15 2.26 0.09 3.59
C VAL A 15 3.73 -0.10 3.95
N GLN A 16 4.57 0.84 3.57
CA GLN A 16 5.99 0.76 3.87
C GLN A 16 6.26 0.81 5.38
N ALA A 17 5.40 1.46 6.12
CA ALA A 17 5.54 1.55 7.56
C ALA A 17 4.99 0.33 8.29
N GLU A 18 4.27 -0.54 7.61
CA GLU A 18 3.71 -1.73 8.23
C GLU A 18 4.78 -2.80 8.40
N PRO A 19 4.79 -3.51 9.52
CA PRO A 19 5.82 -4.53 9.78
C PRO A 19 5.60 -5.82 9.02
N ALA A 20 4.45 -6.00 8.38
CA ALA A 20 4.09 -7.23 7.69
C ALA A 20 3.37 -6.87 6.38
N PRO A 21 3.26 -7.82 5.44
CA PRO A 21 2.52 -7.56 4.22
C PRO A 21 1.10 -7.12 4.49
N VAL A 22 0.59 -6.23 3.67
CA VAL A 22 -0.70 -5.58 3.86
C VAL A 22 -1.73 -6.21 2.91
N THR A 23 -2.79 -6.77 3.49
CA THR A 23 -3.92 -7.28 2.71
C THR A 23 -4.81 -6.12 2.27
N THR A 24 -5.74 -6.40 1.35
CA THR A 24 -6.72 -5.40 0.94
C THR A 24 -7.51 -4.90 2.15
N ARG A 25 -7.86 -5.80 3.06
CA ARG A 25 -8.59 -5.43 4.26
C ARG A 25 -7.79 -4.45 5.13
N ARG A 26 -6.52 -4.77 5.33
CA ARG A 26 -5.66 -3.90 6.13
C ARG A 26 -5.47 -2.54 5.46
N ALA A 27 -5.33 -2.54 4.13
CA ALA A 27 -5.21 -1.29 3.39
C ALA A 27 -6.48 -0.43 3.56
N ALA A 28 -7.65 -1.06 3.55
CA ALA A 28 -8.88 -0.33 3.78
C ALA A 28 -8.92 0.25 5.19
N GLU A 29 -8.42 -0.48 6.17
CA GLU A 29 -8.32 0.01 7.55
C GLU A 29 -7.38 1.20 7.64
N LEU A 30 -6.26 1.13 6.92
CA LEU A 30 -5.32 2.26 6.89
C LEU A 30 -5.96 3.48 6.27
N LEU A 31 -6.67 3.30 5.17
CA LEU A 31 -7.35 4.42 4.52
C LEU A 31 -8.46 5.01 5.38
N ALA A 32 -9.05 4.21 6.25
CA ALA A 32 -10.12 4.70 7.12
C ALA A 32 -9.62 5.79 8.09
N VAL A 33 -8.33 5.79 8.40
CA VAL A 33 -7.75 6.82 9.27
C VAL A 33 -6.93 7.84 8.47
N SER A 34 -7.05 7.80 7.16
CA SER A 34 -6.36 8.72 6.26
C SER A 34 -7.25 9.93 5.95
N PRO A 35 -6.73 10.90 5.20
CA PRO A 35 -7.59 11.98 4.69
C PRO A 35 -8.70 11.51 3.75
N TRP A 36 -8.72 10.24 3.37
CA TRP A 36 -9.77 9.69 2.50
C TRP A 36 -10.51 8.54 3.18
N PRO A 37 -11.19 8.80 4.30
CA PRO A 37 -11.75 7.72 5.14
C PRO A 37 -12.90 6.95 4.50
N SER A 38 -13.54 7.48 3.47
CA SER A 38 -14.64 6.78 2.81
C SER A 38 -14.20 5.96 1.61
N SER A 39 -12.91 5.71 1.44
CA SER A 39 -12.41 5.04 0.25
C SER A 39 -12.90 3.60 0.09
N GLY A 40 -12.92 2.84 1.17
CA GLY A 40 -13.44 1.48 1.12
C GLY A 40 -12.46 0.49 0.52
N ARG A 41 -12.89 -0.79 0.51
CA ARG A 41 -12.06 -1.89 0.06
C ARG A 41 -11.77 -1.87 -1.43
N ASN A 42 -12.76 -1.53 -2.25
CA ASN A 42 -12.55 -1.53 -3.69
C ASN A 42 -11.50 -0.51 -4.09
N THR A 43 -11.54 0.65 -3.48
CA THR A 43 -10.55 1.69 -3.74
C THR A 43 -9.17 1.25 -3.26
N ALA A 44 -9.12 0.63 -2.07
CA ALA A 44 -7.85 0.11 -1.55
C ALA A 44 -7.27 -0.93 -2.50
N ARG A 45 -8.11 -1.84 -3.00
CA ARG A 45 -7.65 -2.86 -3.93
C ARG A 45 -7.09 -2.25 -5.20
N LYS A 46 -7.77 -1.27 -5.76
CA LYS A 46 -7.31 -0.60 -6.97
C LYS A 46 -5.98 0.10 -6.75
N ASP A 47 -5.84 0.77 -5.62
CA ASP A 47 -4.61 1.48 -5.31
C ASP A 47 -3.45 0.50 -5.12
N LEU A 48 -3.68 -0.60 -4.40
CA LEU A 48 -2.64 -1.60 -4.19
C LEU A 48 -2.20 -2.20 -5.52
N ARG A 49 -3.15 -2.53 -6.39
CA ARG A 49 -2.82 -3.09 -7.70
C ARG A 49 -2.04 -2.11 -8.56
N ALA A 50 -2.45 -0.85 -8.53
CA ALA A 50 -1.76 0.18 -9.30
C ALA A 50 -0.33 0.37 -8.81
N LEU A 51 -0.14 0.37 -7.49
CA LEU A 51 1.19 0.51 -6.91
C LEU A 51 2.06 -0.69 -7.24
N ALA A 52 1.49 -1.88 -7.23
CA ALA A 52 2.23 -3.08 -7.60
C ALA A 52 2.60 -3.06 -9.07
N ALA A 53 1.70 -2.60 -9.94
CA ALA A 53 1.97 -2.51 -11.37
C ALA A 53 3.10 -1.52 -11.67
N ARG A 54 3.26 -0.52 -10.82
CA ARG A 54 4.32 0.47 -10.98
C ARG A 54 5.62 0.06 -10.32
N GLY A 55 5.65 -1.08 -9.65
CA GLY A 55 6.83 -1.54 -8.97
C GLY A 55 7.08 -0.90 -7.62
N VAL A 56 6.13 -0.13 -7.11
CA VAL A 56 6.25 0.49 -5.79
C VAL A 56 6.02 -0.54 -4.70
N LEU A 57 5.09 -1.47 -4.93
CA LEU A 57 4.81 -2.57 -4.02
C LEU A 57 4.98 -3.89 -4.74
N ALA A 58 5.18 -4.95 -3.99
CA ALA A 58 5.24 -6.30 -4.50
C ALA A 58 4.08 -7.11 -3.95
N ALA A 59 3.41 -7.85 -4.83
CA ALA A 59 2.33 -8.73 -4.42
C ALA A 59 2.92 -10.02 -3.89
N VAL A 60 2.43 -10.48 -2.74
CA VAL A 60 2.87 -11.72 -2.13
C VAL A 60 1.65 -12.48 -1.64
N ASP A 61 1.80 -13.77 -1.42
CA ASP A 61 0.73 -14.58 -0.83
C ASP A 61 1.04 -14.78 0.65
N ALA A 62 0.10 -14.39 1.48
CA ALA A 62 0.24 -14.54 2.92
C ALA A 62 -0.96 -15.33 3.43
N ALA A 63 -0.73 -16.53 3.90
CA ALA A 63 -1.78 -17.40 4.45
C ALA A 63 -2.94 -17.59 3.47
N GLY A 64 -2.62 -17.80 2.18
CA GLY A 64 -3.63 -18.03 1.16
C GLY A 64 -4.32 -16.77 0.67
N ARG A 65 -3.86 -15.59 1.06
CA ARG A 65 -4.43 -14.32 0.63
C ARG A 65 -3.39 -13.46 -0.04
N ARG A 66 -3.85 -12.68 -1.02
CA ARG A 66 -2.97 -11.73 -1.66
C ARG A 66 -2.67 -10.58 -0.70
N ALA A 67 -1.40 -10.28 -0.52
CA ALA A 67 -0.97 -9.16 0.29
C ALA A 67 0.09 -8.39 -0.47
N TYR A 68 0.44 -7.22 0.02
CA TYR A 68 1.39 -6.34 -0.66
C TYR A 68 2.41 -5.85 0.36
N THR A 69 3.65 -5.78 -0.09
CA THR A 69 4.73 -5.30 0.75
C THR A 69 5.60 -4.35 -0.07
N THR A 70 6.44 -3.59 0.61
CA THR A 70 7.32 -2.68 -0.09
C THR A 70 8.34 -3.47 -0.91
N THR A 71 8.69 -2.93 -2.08
CA THR A 71 9.78 -3.49 -2.86
C THR A 71 11.05 -2.88 -2.32
N VAL A 72 11.67 -3.56 -1.37
CA VAL A 72 12.88 -3.03 -0.76
C VAL A 72 14.03 -3.18 -1.72
N PRO A 73 14.65 -2.10 -2.11
CA PRO A 73 15.79 -2.19 -3.02
C PRO A 73 16.94 -2.93 -2.37
N GLU A 74 17.47 -3.88 -3.08
CA GLU A 74 18.61 -4.62 -2.58
C GLU A 74 19.82 -3.75 -2.35
N ARG A 75 19.92 -2.71 -3.12
CA ARG A 75 21.05 -1.82 -2.99
C ARG A 75 21.07 -1.11 -1.65
N SER A 76 19.97 -1.05 -0.98
CA SER A 76 19.96 -0.42 0.33
C SER A 76 20.77 -1.23 1.32
N ALA A 77 21.04 -2.46 1.00
CA ALA A 77 21.87 -3.31 1.82
C ALA A 77 23.35 -3.17 1.50
N ALA A 78 23.65 -2.55 0.43
CA ALA A 78 25.05 -2.43 -0.01
C ALA A 78 25.83 -1.46 0.84
#